data_1a0e7a2cbc14ecbfcdf7ab3c73dae2f7
#
_entry.id   1a0e7a2cbc14ecbfcdf7ab3c73dae2f7
#
_cell.length_a   1.000
_cell.length_b   1.000
_cell.length_c   1.000
_cell.angle_alpha   90.00
_cell.angle_beta   90.00
_cell.angle_gamma   90.00
#
_symmetry.space_group_name_H-M   'P 1'
#
loop_
_entity.id
_entity.type
_entity.pdbx_description
1 polymer ?
#
loop_
_entity_poly.entity_id
_entity_poly.type
_entity_poly.pdbx_seq_one_letter_code
_entity_poly.pdbx_strand_id
1 'polypeptide(L)'
;MSENKSIQLGLCCLNTILRGQKPFPVFASRKMIIRTIKEKGIGALKSKITQNLKDVLTMMDWNEENGIKFFRLSSEMFPHKSNPRVEDYDFDFALDLLKQIGEKSKKYNQRLTFHPGQYNVVGTPNEKTFKQTCVDLKYHADVLDLMGLDNNSVMVVHGGGMYGDKK
;
A
#
# COMPACT_ATOMS: atom_id res chain seq x y z
N MET A 1 26.23 -27.48 -8.92
CA MET A 1 26.51 -26.06 -9.13
C MET A 1 25.62 -25.27 -8.21
N SER A 2 26.15 -24.63 -7.17
CA SER A 2 25.35 -23.79 -6.29
C SER A 2 24.95 -22.51 -7.07
N GLU A 3 23.67 -22.36 -7.35
CA GLU A 3 23.15 -21.06 -7.82
C GLU A 3 23.57 -19.99 -6.83
N ASN A 4 24.40 -19.08 -7.28
CA ASN A 4 24.77 -17.90 -6.51
C ASN A 4 23.49 -17.03 -6.41
N LYS A 5 22.67 -17.26 -5.37
CA LYS A 5 21.47 -16.44 -5.10
C LYS A 5 21.95 -15.04 -4.75
N SER A 6 21.95 -14.15 -5.72
CA SER A 6 22.25 -12.74 -5.50
C SER A 6 21.22 -12.15 -4.53
N ILE A 7 21.70 -11.44 -3.51
CA ILE A 7 20.84 -10.69 -2.58
C ILE A 7 20.18 -9.55 -3.39
N GLN A 8 18.85 -9.50 -3.34
CA GLN A 8 18.08 -8.42 -3.98
C GLN A 8 17.72 -7.35 -2.96
N LEU A 9 17.94 -6.09 -3.35
CA LEU A 9 17.53 -4.95 -2.53
C LEU A 9 16.04 -4.65 -2.72
N GLY A 10 15.39 -4.18 -1.65
CA GLY A 10 13.99 -3.78 -1.63
C GLY A 10 13.80 -2.35 -1.10
N LEU A 11 12.82 -1.64 -1.67
CA LEU A 11 12.36 -0.36 -1.18
C LEU A 11 11.16 -0.54 -0.25
N CYS A 12 11.24 0.02 0.97
CA CYS A 12 10.16 -0.01 1.96
C CYS A 12 9.37 1.29 1.93
N CYS A 13 8.26 1.34 1.19
CA CYS A 13 7.23 2.38 1.17
C CYS A 13 7.68 3.78 0.75
N LEU A 14 8.87 4.22 1.11
CA LEU A 14 9.29 5.61 1.00
C LEU A 14 10.65 5.72 0.33
N ASN A 15 10.68 6.40 -0.81
CA ASN A 15 11.92 6.82 -1.44
C ASN A 15 12.27 8.25 -0.98
N THR A 16 13.30 8.38 -0.15
CA THR A 16 13.71 9.67 0.43
C THR A 16 14.29 10.62 -0.61
N ILE A 17 14.92 10.10 -1.65
CA ILE A 17 15.47 10.90 -2.77
C ILE A 17 14.32 11.54 -3.55
N LEU A 18 13.36 10.74 -4.00
CA LEU A 18 12.20 11.23 -4.75
C LEU A 18 11.31 12.15 -3.92
N ARG A 19 11.11 11.81 -2.63
CA ARG A 19 10.35 12.64 -1.71
C ARG A 19 11.02 14.00 -1.43
N GLY A 20 12.33 14.07 -1.50
CA GLY A 20 13.11 15.30 -1.31
C GLY A 20 13.09 16.24 -2.52
N GLN A 21 12.58 15.82 -3.66
CA GLN A 21 12.52 16.64 -4.87
C GLN A 21 11.62 17.86 -4.68
N LYS A 22 12.06 18.99 -5.22
CA LYS A 22 11.29 20.24 -5.25
C LYS A 22 11.19 20.71 -6.71
N PRO A 23 10.07 21.30 -7.10
CA PRO A 23 8.85 21.62 -6.33
C PRO A 23 7.87 20.45 -6.19
N PHE A 24 8.09 19.30 -6.85
CA PHE A 24 7.16 18.19 -6.96
C PHE A 24 7.70 16.91 -6.28
N PRO A 25 7.49 16.76 -4.94
CA PRO A 25 7.91 15.56 -4.25
C PRO A 25 7.08 14.35 -4.66
N VAL A 26 7.74 13.19 -4.87
CA VAL A 26 7.11 11.92 -5.25
C VAL A 26 7.05 11.00 -4.03
N PHE A 27 5.84 10.63 -3.62
CA PHE A 27 5.58 9.69 -2.52
C PHE A 27 4.14 9.19 -2.52
N ALA A 28 3.89 7.94 -2.16
CA ALA A 28 2.59 7.28 -2.28
C ALA A 28 1.81 7.19 -0.96
N SER A 29 1.95 8.18 -0.07
CA SER A 29 1.33 8.18 1.26
C SER A 29 0.65 9.52 1.61
N ARG A 30 0.09 10.21 0.59
CA ARG A 30 -0.69 11.43 0.84
C ARG A 30 -1.99 11.07 1.53
N LYS A 31 -2.27 11.78 2.60
CA LYS A 31 -3.48 11.63 3.41
C LYS A 31 -4.36 12.87 3.33
N MET A 32 -5.57 12.71 3.82
CA MET A 32 -6.50 13.82 4.09
C MET A 32 -7.17 13.56 5.44
N ILE A 33 -7.22 14.56 6.31
CA ILE A 33 -7.92 14.42 7.60
C ILE A 33 -9.44 14.40 7.40
N ILE A 34 -10.16 13.72 8.28
CA ILE A 34 -11.62 13.53 8.16
C ILE A 34 -12.37 14.86 8.05
N ARG A 35 -11.95 15.89 8.80
CA ARG A 35 -12.54 17.23 8.70
C ARG A 35 -12.48 17.76 7.27
N THR A 36 -11.32 17.69 6.63
CA THR A 36 -11.14 18.17 5.25
C THR A 36 -11.93 17.34 4.24
N ILE A 37 -12.11 16.01 4.49
CA ILE A 37 -12.97 15.18 3.64
C ILE A 37 -14.43 15.64 3.74
N LYS A 38 -14.91 15.95 4.96
CA LYS A 38 -16.27 16.47 5.15
C LYS A 38 -16.48 17.84 4.48
N GLU A 39 -15.46 18.69 4.47
CA GLU A 39 -15.50 20.03 3.87
C GLU A 39 -15.40 19.99 2.33
N LYS A 40 -14.54 19.13 1.77
CA LYS A 40 -14.20 19.10 0.33
C LYS A 40 -14.81 17.94 -0.44
N GLY A 41 -15.44 17.01 0.27
CA GLY A 41 -16.04 15.82 -0.32
C GLY A 41 -15.06 14.70 -0.65
N ILE A 42 -15.61 13.53 -0.94
CA ILE A 42 -14.86 12.31 -1.26
C ILE A 42 -14.04 12.44 -2.55
N GLY A 43 -14.48 13.27 -3.50
CA GLY A 43 -13.75 13.54 -4.75
C GLY A 43 -12.36 14.11 -4.51
N ALA A 44 -12.18 14.96 -3.49
CA ALA A 44 -10.87 15.48 -3.11
C ALA A 44 -9.95 14.40 -2.54
N LEU A 45 -10.51 13.41 -1.82
CA LEU A 45 -9.77 12.24 -1.35
C LEU A 45 -9.37 11.34 -2.54
N LYS A 46 -10.29 11.04 -3.45
CA LYS A 46 -10.02 10.27 -4.68
C LYS A 46 -8.88 10.90 -5.50
N SER A 47 -8.82 12.22 -5.60
CA SER A 47 -7.72 12.94 -6.27
C SER A 47 -6.36 12.72 -5.58
N LYS A 48 -6.32 12.67 -4.23
CA LYS A 48 -5.09 12.34 -3.49
C LYS A 48 -4.63 10.90 -3.73
N ILE A 49 -5.58 9.97 -3.77
CA ILE A 49 -5.31 8.55 -4.08
C ILE A 49 -4.76 8.42 -5.50
N THR A 50 -5.38 9.07 -6.47
CA THR A 50 -4.90 9.10 -7.87
C THR A 50 -3.45 9.58 -7.95
N GLN A 51 -3.09 10.62 -7.20
CA GLN A 51 -1.70 11.09 -7.14
C GLN A 51 -0.78 10.06 -6.46
N ASN A 52 -1.22 9.40 -5.38
CA ASN A 52 -0.44 8.31 -4.77
C ASN A 52 -0.12 7.21 -5.78
N LEU A 53 -1.11 6.79 -6.58
CA LEU A 53 -0.93 5.73 -7.59
C LEU A 53 0.02 6.16 -8.71
N LYS A 54 -0.08 7.40 -9.19
CA LYS A 54 0.87 7.96 -10.16
C LYS A 54 2.29 7.98 -9.62
N ASP A 55 2.44 8.33 -8.35
CA ASP A 55 3.75 8.35 -7.70
C ASP A 55 4.30 6.94 -7.48
N VAL A 56 3.47 5.92 -7.26
CA VAL A 56 3.90 4.51 -7.28
C VAL A 56 4.55 4.17 -8.62
N LEU A 57 3.92 4.53 -9.74
CA LEU A 57 4.47 4.28 -11.07
C LEU A 57 5.85 4.93 -11.26
N THR A 58 6.00 6.19 -10.81
CA THR A 58 7.29 6.91 -10.84
C THR A 58 8.34 6.25 -9.93
N MET A 59 7.93 5.80 -8.73
CA MET A 59 8.83 5.09 -7.82
C MET A 59 9.28 3.75 -8.40
N MET A 60 8.42 3.06 -9.15
CA MET A 60 8.78 1.81 -9.83
C MET A 60 9.79 2.03 -10.96
N ASP A 61 9.68 3.13 -11.71
CA ASP A 61 10.68 3.49 -12.70
C ASP A 61 12.05 3.74 -12.05
N TRP A 62 12.06 4.54 -10.98
CA TRP A 62 13.27 4.79 -10.21
C TRP A 62 13.88 3.49 -9.63
N ASN A 63 13.05 2.58 -9.13
CA ASN A 63 13.49 1.29 -8.64
C ASN A 63 14.19 0.48 -9.74
N GLU A 64 13.61 0.46 -10.95
CA GLU A 64 14.19 -0.26 -12.10
C GLU A 64 15.57 0.31 -12.46
N GLU A 65 15.68 1.63 -12.56
CA GLU A 65 16.94 2.33 -12.85
C GLU A 65 18.03 2.08 -11.80
N ASN A 66 17.63 1.80 -10.55
CA ASN A 66 18.55 1.57 -9.42
C ASN A 66 18.68 0.10 -9.02
N GLY A 67 18.20 -0.85 -9.83
CA GLY A 67 18.36 -2.28 -9.61
C GLY A 67 17.56 -2.83 -8.42
N ILE A 68 16.49 -2.12 -7.98
CA ILE A 68 15.62 -2.53 -6.88
C ILE A 68 14.48 -3.36 -7.43
N LYS A 69 14.43 -4.64 -7.05
CA LYS A 69 13.45 -5.62 -7.57
C LYS A 69 12.35 -6.01 -6.57
N PHE A 70 12.38 -5.43 -5.38
CA PHE A 70 11.36 -5.63 -4.36
C PHE A 70 10.82 -4.29 -3.88
N PHE A 71 9.49 -4.11 -3.90
CA PHE A 71 8.88 -2.87 -3.45
C PHE A 71 7.68 -3.14 -2.52
N ARG A 72 7.80 -2.70 -1.28
CA ARG A 72 6.72 -2.72 -0.31
C ARG A 72 5.89 -1.46 -0.43
N LEU A 73 4.67 -1.59 -0.94
CA LEU A 73 3.72 -0.49 -1.10
C LEU A 73 3.29 0.10 0.25
N SER A 74 2.94 1.37 0.25
CA SER A 74 2.45 2.05 1.45
C SER A 74 1.02 1.62 1.80
N SER A 75 0.78 1.25 3.07
CA SER A 75 -0.58 1.03 3.59
C SER A 75 -1.47 2.28 3.53
N GLU A 76 -0.87 3.45 3.34
CA GLU A 76 -1.57 4.74 3.24
C GLU A 76 -1.90 5.12 1.78
N MET A 77 -1.70 4.20 0.83
CA MET A 77 -1.96 4.46 -0.59
C MET A 77 -3.44 4.75 -0.85
N PHE A 78 -4.34 4.08 -0.10
CA PHE A 78 -5.79 4.30 -0.07
C PHE A 78 -6.23 4.77 1.32
N PRO A 79 -6.01 6.05 1.69
CA PRO A 79 -6.31 6.54 3.02
C PRO A 79 -7.80 6.43 3.34
N HIS A 80 -8.09 5.97 4.55
CA HIS A 80 -9.44 5.78 5.10
C HIS A 80 -10.31 4.69 4.43
N LYS A 81 -9.79 3.85 3.52
CA LYS A 81 -10.60 2.82 2.85
C LYS A 81 -11.33 1.88 3.82
N SER A 82 -10.70 1.54 4.94
CA SER A 82 -11.30 0.72 6.00
C SER A 82 -11.88 1.51 7.17
N ASN A 83 -11.92 2.85 7.11
CA ASN A 83 -12.33 3.68 8.24
C ASN A 83 -13.85 3.89 8.29
N PRO A 84 -14.59 3.33 9.29
CA PRO A 84 -16.04 3.44 9.34
C PRO A 84 -16.59 4.85 9.57
N ARG A 85 -15.72 5.86 9.83
CA ARG A 85 -16.12 7.26 10.00
C ARG A 85 -16.03 8.08 8.72
N VAL A 86 -15.61 7.47 7.63
CA VAL A 86 -15.51 8.07 6.30
C VAL A 86 -16.42 7.29 5.37
N GLU A 87 -17.13 7.99 4.49
CA GLU A 87 -17.91 7.36 3.42
C GLU A 87 -17.03 6.40 2.62
N ASP A 88 -17.51 5.18 2.42
CA ASP A 88 -16.78 4.20 1.61
C ASP A 88 -16.76 4.66 0.15
N TYR A 89 -15.71 4.27 -0.56
CA TYR A 89 -15.53 4.57 -1.97
C TYR A 89 -15.07 3.31 -2.72
N ASP A 90 -15.57 3.16 -3.94
CA ASP A 90 -15.13 2.10 -4.86
C ASP A 90 -13.68 2.28 -5.33
N PHE A 91 -13.19 1.34 -6.13
CA PHE A 91 -11.90 1.44 -6.81
C PHE A 91 -12.02 1.85 -8.28
N ASP A 92 -13.22 2.11 -8.81
CA ASP A 92 -13.45 2.32 -10.25
C ASP A 92 -12.58 3.44 -10.81
N PHE A 93 -12.45 4.56 -10.08
CA PHE A 93 -11.60 5.69 -10.47
C PHE A 93 -10.09 5.35 -10.52
N ALA A 94 -9.69 4.23 -9.95
CA ALA A 94 -8.29 3.81 -9.79
C ALA A 94 -7.92 2.60 -10.65
N LEU A 95 -8.89 1.90 -11.26
CA LEU A 95 -8.69 0.64 -11.95
C LEU A 95 -7.59 0.69 -13.02
N ASP A 96 -7.61 1.71 -13.87
CA ASP A 96 -6.60 1.87 -14.92
C ASP A 96 -5.18 2.03 -14.35
N LEU A 97 -5.02 2.80 -13.28
CA LEU A 97 -3.72 2.99 -12.62
C LEU A 97 -3.25 1.71 -11.91
N LEU A 98 -4.16 1.00 -11.24
CA LEU A 98 -3.85 -0.28 -10.59
C LEU A 98 -3.38 -1.30 -11.63
N LYS A 99 -4.08 -1.40 -12.75
CA LYS A 99 -3.68 -2.28 -13.87
C LYS A 99 -2.30 -1.90 -14.42
N GLN A 100 -2.03 -0.61 -14.66
CA GLN A 100 -0.72 -0.12 -15.09
C GLN A 100 0.40 -0.49 -14.10
N ILE A 101 0.14 -0.38 -12.78
CA ILE A 101 1.10 -0.77 -11.74
C ILE A 101 1.39 -2.27 -11.85
N GLY A 102 0.38 -3.12 -11.99
CA GLY A 102 0.54 -4.56 -12.15
C GLY A 102 1.30 -4.95 -13.42
N GLU A 103 0.98 -4.33 -14.56
CA GLU A 103 1.69 -4.53 -15.82
C GLU A 103 3.17 -4.10 -15.71
N LYS A 104 3.43 -2.96 -15.07
CA LYS A 104 4.80 -2.47 -14.83
C LYS A 104 5.56 -3.40 -13.89
N SER A 105 4.92 -3.93 -12.85
CA SER A 105 5.51 -4.94 -11.95
C SER A 105 6.01 -6.15 -12.73
N LYS A 106 5.19 -6.69 -13.62
CA LYS A 106 5.55 -7.83 -14.48
C LYS A 106 6.67 -7.46 -15.45
N LYS A 107 6.55 -6.30 -16.12
CA LYS A 107 7.55 -5.81 -17.09
C LYS A 107 8.94 -5.66 -16.47
N TYR A 108 9.03 -5.12 -15.25
CA TYR A 108 10.29 -4.84 -14.56
C TYR A 108 10.74 -5.99 -13.65
N ASN A 109 9.95 -7.07 -13.57
CA ASN A 109 10.15 -8.13 -12.59
C ASN A 109 10.36 -7.58 -11.17
N GLN A 110 9.56 -6.57 -10.80
CA GLN A 110 9.53 -6.00 -9.46
C GLN A 110 8.42 -6.66 -8.64
N ARG A 111 8.79 -7.35 -7.59
CA ARG A 111 7.84 -7.94 -6.65
C ARG A 111 7.22 -6.86 -5.78
N LEU A 112 5.89 -6.73 -5.84
CA LEU A 112 5.12 -5.80 -5.00
C LEU A 112 4.53 -6.53 -3.79
N THR A 113 4.53 -5.87 -2.63
CA THR A 113 3.93 -6.39 -1.39
C THR A 113 3.26 -5.27 -0.62
N PHE A 114 2.41 -5.62 0.35
CA PHE A 114 1.87 -4.68 1.33
C PHE A 114 2.35 -4.98 2.75
N HIS A 115 2.35 -3.94 3.57
CA HIS A 115 2.45 -4.04 5.02
C HIS A 115 1.31 -3.23 5.64
N PRO A 116 0.12 -3.83 5.86
CA PRO A 116 -0.98 -3.18 6.56
C PRO A 116 -0.53 -2.60 7.90
N GLY A 117 -1.19 -1.51 8.32
CA GLY A 117 -0.77 -0.76 9.50
C GLY A 117 -0.72 -1.62 10.78
N GLN A 118 0.12 -1.24 11.72
CA GLN A 118 0.41 -1.98 12.97
C GLN A 118 -0.81 -2.24 13.87
N TYR A 119 -1.93 -1.57 13.62
CA TYR A 119 -3.17 -1.77 14.37
C TYR A 119 -4.01 -2.93 13.83
N ASN A 120 -3.60 -3.52 12.70
CA ASN A 120 -4.21 -4.70 12.11
C ASN A 120 -3.62 -5.95 12.75
N VAL A 121 -4.23 -6.39 13.85
CA VAL A 121 -3.75 -7.48 14.69
C VAL A 121 -4.70 -8.65 14.59
N VAL A 122 -4.28 -9.73 13.91
CA VAL A 122 -5.10 -10.92 13.65
C VAL A 122 -5.36 -11.71 14.95
N GLY A 123 -4.38 -11.72 15.87
CA GLY A 123 -4.47 -12.43 17.17
C GLY A 123 -5.16 -11.63 18.28
N THR A 124 -5.89 -10.56 17.98
CA THR A 124 -6.58 -9.77 19.01
C THR A 124 -7.76 -10.53 19.63
N PRO A 125 -7.92 -10.54 20.98
CA PRO A 125 -9.10 -11.08 21.64
C PRO A 125 -10.33 -10.19 21.51
N ASN A 126 -10.19 -8.96 21.01
CA ASN A 126 -11.28 -8.02 20.84
C ASN A 126 -11.97 -8.22 19.48
N GLU A 127 -13.20 -8.71 19.52
CA GLU A 127 -13.99 -9.03 18.30
C GLU A 127 -14.17 -7.81 17.36
N LYS A 128 -14.41 -6.62 17.92
CA LYS A 128 -14.55 -5.40 17.11
C LYS A 128 -13.25 -5.07 16.38
N THR A 129 -12.12 -5.17 17.07
CA THR A 129 -10.79 -4.96 16.48
C THR A 129 -10.51 -6.02 15.41
N PHE A 130 -10.85 -7.28 15.68
CA PHE A 130 -10.70 -8.37 14.71
C PHE A 130 -11.50 -8.11 13.42
N LYS A 131 -12.78 -7.77 13.54
CA LYS A 131 -13.64 -7.43 12.39
C LYS A 131 -13.05 -6.26 11.58
N GLN A 132 -12.58 -5.22 12.25
CA GLN A 132 -11.94 -4.08 11.59
C GLN A 132 -10.63 -4.48 10.89
N THR A 133 -9.84 -5.35 11.51
CA THR A 133 -8.64 -5.92 10.90
C THR A 133 -8.98 -6.70 9.62
N CYS A 134 -10.03 -7.53 9.65
CA CYS A 134 -10.47 -8.27 8.46
C CYS A 134 -10.87 -7.32 7.31
N VAL A 135 -11.58 -6.24 7.60
CA VAL A 135 -11.95 -5.22 6.58
C VAL A 135 -10.70 -4.57 5.98
N ASP A 136 -9.73 -4.24 6.83
CA ASP A 136 -8.49 -3.59 6.38
C ASP A 136 -7.64 -4.54 5.52
N LEU A 137 -7.45 -5.78 5.96
CA LEU A 137 -6.70 -6.79 5.22
C LEU A 137 -7.38 -7.11 3.89
N LYS A 138 -8.74 -7.19 3.89
CA LYS A 138 -9.49 -7.45 2.68
C LYS A 138 -9.23 -6.40 1.60
N TYR A 139 -9.32 -5.11 1.91
CA TYR A 139 -9.11 -4.11 0.87
C TYR A 139 -7.66 -4.10 0.35
N HIS A 140 -6.66 -4.42 1.18
CA HIS A 140 -5.28 -4.58 0.70
C HIS A 140 -5.15 -5.75 -0.27
N ALA A 141 -5.82 -6.88 0.02
CA ALA A 141 -5.88 -8.02 -0.90
C ALA A 141 -6.58 -7.64 -2.21
N ASP A 142 -7.77 -7.02 -2.13
CA ASP A 142 -8.52 -6.56 -3.30
C ASP A 142 -7.66 -5.65 -4.21
N VAL A 143 -6.84 -4.78 -3.63
CA VAL A 143 -5.94 -3.91 -4.41
C VAL A 143 -4.85 -4.72 -5.14
N LEU A 144 -4.26 -5.74 -4.51
CA LEU A 144 -3.29 -6.62 -5.17
C LEU A 144 -3.94 -7.42 -6.30
N ASP A 145 -5.17 -7.91 -6.08
CA ASP A 145 -5.94 -8.63 -7.08
C ASP A 145 -6.30 -7.73 -8.28
N LEU A 146 -6.70 -6.49 -8.04
CA LEU A 146 -7.00 -5.49 -9.08
C LEU A 146 -5.76 -5.09 -9.89
N MET A 147 -4.57 -5.20 -9.32
CA MET A 147 -3.30 -5.07 -10.06
C MET A 147 -3.00 -6.31 -10.91
N GLY A 148 -3.73 -7.42 -10.74
CA GLY A 148 -3.49 -8.69 -11.44
C GLY A 148 -2.16 -9.33 -11.06
N LEU A 149 -1.77 -9.22 -9.78
CA LEU A 149 -0.55 -9.80 -9.24
C LEU A 149 -0.78 -11.26 -8.82
N ASP A 150 0.31 -12.01 -8.71
CA ASP A 150 0.30 -13.43 -8.33
C ASP A 150 0.53 -13.66 -6.82
N ASN A 151 0.60 -14.93 -6.42
CA ASN A 151 0.81 -15.36 -5.03
C ASN A 151 2.15 -14.93 -4.42
N ASN A 152 3.08 -14.37 -5.20
CA ASN A 152 4.32 -13.79 -4.70
C ASN A 152 4.10 -12.40 -4.07
N SER A 153 2.95 -11.80 -4.35
CA SER A 153 2.56 -10.50 -3.80
C SER A 153 1.86 -10.69 -2.46
N VAL A 154 2.64 -10.74 -1.39
CA VAL A 154 2.17 -11.06 -0.05
C VAL A 154 1.89 -9.82 0.81
N MET A 155 1.08 -9.99 1.84
CA MET A 155 0.93 -9.02 2.92
C MET A 155 1.74 -9.46 4.14
N VAL A 156 2.51 -8.54 4.72
CA VAL A 156 3.19 -8.74 6.01
C VAL A 156 2.29 -8.19 7.10
N VAL A 157 1.78 -9.03 7.98
CA VAL A 157 0.83 -8.66 9.03
C VAL A 157 1.43 -8.77 10.42
N HIS A 158 0.93 -7.96 11.36
CA HIS A 158 1.32 -8.03 12.76
C HIS A 158 0.60 -9.18 13.47
N GLY A 159 1.34 -10.06 14.13
CA GLY A 159 0.80 -11.29 14.74
C GLY A 159 -0.07 -11.05 15.98
N GLY A 160 0.22 -10.04 16.77
CA GLY A 160 -0.53 -9.72 17.99
C GLY A 160 0.27 -9.03 19.07
N GLY A 161 -0.43 -8.70 20.16
CA GLY A 161 0.14 -8.13 21.39
C GLY A 161 0.11 -9.12 22.56
N MET A 162 0.69 -8.74 23.70
CA MET A 162 0.79 -9.59 24.87
C MET A 162 -0.51 -9.69 25.68
N TYR A 163 -1.47 -8.84 25.48
CA TYR A 163 -2.81 -8.80 26.14
C TYR A 163 -2.83 -9.08 27.65
N GLY A 164 -1.75 -8.71 28.37
CA GLY A 164 -1.64 -8.83 29.82
C GLY A 164 -0.98 -10.12 30.32
N ASP A 165 -0.71 -11.12 29.49
CA ASP A 165 -0.04 -12.35 29.89
C ASP A 165 1.31 -12.53 29.16
N LYS A 166 2.38 -12.58 29.95
CA LYS A 166 3.77 -12.81 29.50
C LYS A 166 4.18 -14.26 29.73
N LYS A 167 3.37 -15.23 29.33
CA LYS A 167 3.84 -16.62 29.34
C LYS A 167 4.57 -16.96 28.08
#